data_de62160e481d5c0852c315ff21222cc7
#
_entry.id   de62160e481d5c0852c315ff21222cc7
#
_cell.length_a   1.000
_cell.length_b   1.000
_cell.length_c   1.000
_cell.angle_alpha   90.00
_cell.angle_beta   90.00
_cell.angle_gamma   90.00
#
_symmetry.space_group_name_H-M   'P 1'
#
loop_
_entity.id
_entity.type
_entity.pdbx_description
1 polymer ?
#
loop_
_entity_poly.entity_id
_entity_poly.type
_entity_poly.pdbx_seq_one_letter_code
_entity_poly.pdbx_strand_id
1 'polypeptide(L)'
;MIGPKAYIHKERLKKNIEIIKSRIGSINLMIIVKANGYGHGALIISKFLSFNKEMIFCVFSIEEAMELREGGVDNPILIFSRIQENWLDLAYQNNFWVNAAHLDDLILLRKIFESKGYCPSIHLKFDTGMTRLGFDFKERN
;
A
#
# COMPACT_ATOMS: atom_id res chain seq x y z
N MET A 1 -6.43 20.27 26.80
CA MET A 1 -5.24 19.44 27.10
C MET A 1 -4.15 19.81 26.11
N ILE A 2 -2.99 20.26 26.57
CA ILE A 2 -1.83 20.52 25.71
C ILE A 2 -1.04 19.22 25.68
N GLY A 3 -1.28 18.40 24.64
CA GLY A 3 -0.51 17.16 24.42
C GLY A 3 0.78 17.43 23.62
N PRO A 4 1.65 16.41 23.45
CA PRO A 4 2.83 16.52 22.63
C PRO A 4 2.45 16.85 21.17
N LYS A 5 3.23 17.72 20.52
CA LYS A 5 3.03 18.12 19.12
C LYS A 5 4.17 17.58 18.27
N ALA A 6 3.82 16.94 17.14
CA ALA A 6 4.79 16.55 16.12
C ALA A 6 4.82 17.59 15.00
N TYR A 7 6.00 18.05 14.63
CA TYR A 7 6.20 18.98 13.51
C TYR A 7 6.82 18.23 12.33
N ILE A 8 6.11 18.19 11.20
CA ILE A 8 6.58 17.55 9.98
C ILE A 8 7.24 18.58 9.08
N HIS A 9 8.56 18.45 8.90
CA HIS A 9 9.34 19.32 8.03
C HIS A 9 9.30 18.81 6.59
N LYS A 10 8.39 19.33 5.79
CA LYS A 10 8.16 18.90 4.40
C LYS A 10 9.42 18.93 3.53
N GLU A 11 10.21 20.00 3.62
CA GLU A 11 11.45 20.12 2.83
C GLU A 11 12.50 19.07 3.21
N ARG A 12 12.62 18.72 4.49
CA ARG A 12 13.50 17.61 4.93
C ARG A 12 13.00 16.26 4.42
N LEU A 13 11.69 16.04 4.46
CA LEU A 13 11.08 14.83 3.91
C LEU A 13 11.37 14.71 2.41
N LYS A 14 11.16 15.77 1.64
CA LYS A 14 11.49 15.83 0.22
C LYS A 14 12.96 15.51 -0.04
N LYS A 15 13.88 16.16 0.68
CA LYS A 15 15.32 15.92 0.56
C LYS A 15 15.68 14.46 0.87
N ASN A 16 15.08 13.84 1.89
CA ASN A 16 15.30 12.44 2.20
C ASN A 16 14.87 11.52 1.05
N ILE A 17 13.71 11.80 0.43
CA ILE A 17 13.24 11.06 -0.75
C ILE A 17 14.21 11.22 -1.93
N GLU A 18 14.69 12.43 -2.19
CA GLU A 18 15.67 12.70 -3.25
C GLU A 18 16.98 11.92 -3.03
N ILE A 19 17.49 11.87 -1.79
CA ILE A 19 18.67 11.09 -1.43
C ILE A 19 18.44 9.59 -1.67
N ILE A 20 17.28 9.07 -1.27
CA ILE A 20 16.94 7.66 -1.50
C ILE A 20 16.87 7.39 -3.01
N LYS A 21 16.12 8.20 -3.74
CA LYS A 21 15.97 8.05 -5.21
C LYS A 21 17.31 8.11 -5.94
N SER A 22 18.21 8.98 -5.52
CA SER A 22 19.56 9.06 -6.14
C SER A 22 20.38 7.76 -5.97
N ARG A 23 20.06 6.95 -4.96
CA ARG A 23 20.75 5.68 -4.70
C ARG A 23 20.08 4.48 -5.38
N ILE A 24 18.76 4.50 -5.51
CA ILE A 24 17.99 3.39 -6.09
C ILE A 24 17.74 3.54 -7.60
N GLY A 25 18.08 4.69 -8.19
CA GLY A 25 17.90 4.95 -9.62
C GLY A 25 16.42 4.96 -10.03
N SER A 26 16.08 4.17 -11.06
CA SER A 26 14.74 4.09 -11.65
C SER A 26 13.75 3.21 -10.88
N ILE A 27 14.13 2.64 -9.73
CA ILE A 27 13.24 1.78 -8.94
C ILE A 27 12.15 2.64 -8.30
N ASN A 28 10.90 2.15 -8.37
CA ASN A 28 9.76 2.81 -7.74
C ASN A 28 9.84 2.73 -6.22
N LEU A 29 9.47 3.81 -5.56
CA LEU A 29 9.51 3.91 -4.11
C LEU A 29 8.14 3.57 -3.52
N MET A 30 8.12 2.61 -2.59
CA MET A 30 6.93 2.26 -1.81
C MET A 30 6.99 2.95 -0.45
N ILE A 31 6.08 3.89 -0.22
CA ILE A 31 6.02 4.72 0.99
C ILE A 31 4.97 4.16 1.94
N ILE A 32 5.40 3.70 3.10
CA ILE A 32 4.50 3.12 4.10
C ILE A 32 3.90 4.23 4.95
N VAL A 33 2.59 4.43 4.84
CA VAL A 33 1.83 5.48 5.53
C VAL A 33 0.67 4.94 6.38
N LYS A 34 0.64 3.62 6.63
CA LYS A 34 -0.36 2.98 7.50
C LYS A 34 -0.38 3.57 8.91
N ALA A 35 -1.44 3.31 9.67
CA ALA A 35 -1.66 3.83 11.02
C ALA A 35 -1.50 5.36 11.06
N ASN A 36 -2.21 6.04 10.13
CA ASN A 36 -2.13 7.49 9.95
C ASN A 36 -0.69 8.01 9.80
N GLY A 37 0.13 7.32 8.98
CA GLY A 37 1.55 7.66 8.82
C GLY A 37 2.33 7.50 10.13
N TYR A 38 2.03 6.46 10.92
CA TYR A 38 2.55 6.26 12.27
C TYR A 38 2.31 7.47 13.19
N GLY A 39 1.12 8.08 13.05
CA GLY A 39 0.72 9.27 13.80
C GLY A 39 1.19 10.61 13.21
N HIS A 40 1.87 10.60 12.07
CA HIS A 40 2.37 11.82 11.43
C HIS A 40 1.41 12.44 10.40
N GLY A 41 0.26 11.81 10.14
CA GLY A 41 -0.73 12.29 9.20
C GLY A 41 -0.55 11.72 7.79
N ALA A 42 -1.12 10.52 7.55
CA ALA A 42 -0.98 9.82 6.26
C ALA A 42 -1.43 10.66 5.07
N LEU A 43 -2.61 11.27 5.15
CA LEU A 43 -3.16 12.07 4.05
C LEU A 43 -2.28 13.29 3.72
N ILE A 44 -1.80 14.01 4.74
CA ILE A 44 -0.97 15.21 4.56
C ILE A 44 0.37 14.83 3.91
N ILE A 45 0.99 13.75 4.38
CA ILE A 45 2.26 13.25 3.84
C ILE A 45 2.08 12.77 2.40
N SER A 46 1.05 11.94 2.15
CA SER A 46 0.80 11.38 0.82
C SER A 46 0.48 12.48 -0.20
N LYS A 47 -0.36 13.44 0.14
CA LYS A 47 -0.63 14.60 -0.74
C LYS A 47 0.63 15.41 -1.04
N PHE A 48 1.46 15.65 -0.04
CA PHE A 48 2.73 16.36 -0.26
C PHE A 48 3.67 15.60 -1.19
N LEU A 49 3.70 14.26 -1.13
CA LEU A 49 4.57 13.43 -1.95
C LEU A 49 3.96 13.04 -3.30
N SER A 50 2.66 13.27 -3.54
CA SER A 50 1.94 12.89 -4.78
C SER A 50 2.40 13.63 -6.04
N PHE A 51 3.30 14.63 -5.92
CA PHE A 51 3.94 15.24 -7.07
C PHE A 51 4.73 14.24 -7.93
N ASN A 52 5.22 13.17 -7.32
CA ASN A 52 5.87 12.07 -8.01
C ASN A 52 4.87 10.91 -8.22
N LYS A 53 4.40 10.73 -9.45
CA LYS A 53 3.40 9.73 -9.81
C LYS A 53 3.91 8.29 -9.77
N GLU A 54 5.22 8.09 -9.72
CA GLU A 54 5.85 6.76 -9.59
C GLU A 54 5.87 6.24 -8.14
N MET A 55 5.55 7.09 -7.16
CA MET A 55 5.45 6.65 -5.76
C MET A 55 4.21 5.81 -5.55
N ILE A 56 4.36 4.74 -4.77
CA ILE A 56 3.28 3.85 -4.35
C ILE A 56 3.08 4.06 -2.85
N PHE A 57 1.88 4.39 -2.42
CA PHE A 57 1.59 4.47 -0.98
C PHE A 57 1.11 3.13 -0.46
N CYS A 58 1.58 2.76 0.75
CA CYS A 58 1.24 1.49 1.34
C CYS A 58 0.52 1.72 2.67
N VAL A 59 -0.66 1.13 2.78
CA VAL A 59 -1.54 1.23 3.95
C VAL A 59 -1.84 -0.17 4.51
N PHE A 60 -2.48 -0.24 5.65
CA PHE A 60 -2.82 -1.55 6.23
C PHE A 60 -4.21 -2.02 5.77
N SER A 61 -5.22 -1.15 5.75
CA SER A 61 -6.61 -1.53 5.49
C SER A 61 -7.23 -0.81 4.30
N ILE A 62 -8.41 -1.29 3.88
CA ILE A 62 -9.20 -0.67 2.81
C ILE A 62 -9.68 0.73 3.22
N GLU A 63 -10.01 0.93 4.50
CA GLU A 63 -10.48 2.21 5.02
C GLU A 63 -9.37 3.26 4.91
N GLU A 64 -8.13 2.91 5.29
CA GLU A 64 -6.97 3.81 5.13
C GLU A 64 -6.71 4.14 3.65
N ALA A 65 -6.90 3.16 2.74
CA ALA A 65 -6.76 3.39 1.32
C ALA A 65 -7.84 4.35 0.78
N MET A 66 -9.09 4.17 1.22
CA MET A 66 -10.20 5.05 0.87
C MET A 66 -9.98 6.47 1.38
N GLU A 67 -9.55 6.65 2.64
CA GLU A 67 -9.22 7.98 3.19
C GLU A 67 -8.21 8.73 2.32
N LEU A 68 -7.16 8.04 1.85
CA LEU A 68 -6.18 8.65 0.95
C LEU A 68 -6.80 9.00 -0.40
N ARG A 69 -7.60 8.10 -0.99
CA ARG A 69 -8.23 8.29 -2.30
C ARG A 69 -9.24 9.43 -2.29
N GLU A 70 -10.15 9.47 -1.31
CA GLU A 70 -11.11 10.54 -1.10
C GLU A 70 -10.43 11.88 -0.79
N GLY A 71 -9.29 11.83 -0.13
CA GLY A 71 -8.42 12.97 0.10
C GLY A 71 -7.71 13.50 -1.15
N GLY A 72 -7.85 12.85 -2.32
CA GLY A 72 -7.27 13.30 -3.60
C GLY A 72 -5.85 12.78 -3.86
N VAL A 73 -5.48 11.62 -3.30
CA VAL A 73 -4.24 10.92 -3.64
C VAL A 73 -4.50 9.96 -4.80
N ASP A 74 -4.01 10.28 -6.01
CA ASP A 74 -4.22 9.48 -7.24
C ASP A 74 -3.16 8.41 -7.46
N ASN A 75 -2.06 8.45 -6.73
CA ASN A 75 -0.98 7.46 -6.82
C ASN A 75 -1.49 6.04 -6.58
N PRO A 76 -0.79 5.00 -7.07
CA PRO A 76 -1.09 3.63 -6.68
C PRO A 76 -1.06 3.44 -5.16
N ILE A 77 -2.00 2.68 -4.62
CA ILE A 77 -2.08 2.38 -3.18
C ILE A 77 -2.10 0.86 -3.01
N LEU A 78 -1.16 0.33 -2.21
CA LEU A 78 -1.09 -1.08 -1.85
C LEU A 78 -1.64 -1.30 -0.45
N ILE A 79 -2.56 -2.26 -0.31
CA ILE A 79 -3.18 -2.66 0.96
C ILE A 79 -2.46 -3.90 1.49
N PHE A 80 -1.96 -3.84 2.74
CA PHE A 80 -1.18 -4.91 3.36
C PHE A 80 -2.00 -5.97 4.11
N SER A 81 -3.24 -5.66 4.49
CA SER A 81 -4.10 -6.65 5.15
C SER A 81 -4.42 -7.83 4.24
N ARG A 82 -4.88 -8.93 4.84
CA ARG A 82 -5.40 -10.06 4.07
C ARG A 82 -6.61 -9.63 3.25
N ILE A 83 -6.71 -10.22 2.07
CA ILE A 83 -7.83 -10.01 1.15
C ILE A 83 -9.12 -10.52 1.79
N GLN A 84 -10.20 -9.75 1.63
CA GLN A 84 -11.56 -10.13 2.01
C GLN A 84 -12.49 -9.87 0.82
N GLU A 85 -13.38 -10.81 0.55
CA GLU A 85 -14.26 -10.78 -0.62
C GLU A 85 -15.13 -9.50 -0.69
N ASN A 86 -15.57 -9.02 0.47
CA ASN A 86 -16.52 -7.91 0.60
C ASN A 86 -15.99 -6.53 0.16
N TRP A 87 -14.67 -6.36 0.01
CA TRP A 87 -14.10 -5.09 -0.45
C TRP A 87 -13.29 -5.17 -1.75
N LEU A 88 -13.22 -6.35 -2.39
CA LEU A 88 -12.46 -6.52 -3.65
C LEU A 88 -13.00 -5.67 -4.80
N ASP A 89 -14.32 -5.49 -4.89
CA ASP A 89 -14.92 -4.61 -5.88
C ASP A 89 -14.50 -3.16 -5.67
N LEU A 90 -14.51 -2.72 -4.40
CA LEU A 90 -14.07 -1.38 -4.03
C LEU A 90 -12.59 -1.18 -4.36
N ALA A 91 -11.75 -2.19 -4.09
CA ALA A 91 -10.33 -2.15 -4.43
C ALA A 91 -10.11 -2.03 -5.94
N TYR A 92 -10.85 -2.78 -6.75
CA TYR A 92 -10.77 -2.69 -8.20
C TYR A 92 -11.21 -1.32 -8.72
N GLN A 93 -12.38 -0.83 -8.28
CA GLN A 93 -12.95 0.46 -8.71
C GLN A 93 -12.04 1.65 -8.39
N ASN A 94 -11.28 1.58 -7.29
CA ASN A 94 -10.37 2.62 -6.85
C ASN A 94 -8.91 2.40 -7.27
N ASN A 95 -8.66 1.36 -8.10
CA ASN A 95 -7.32 1.00 -8.56
C ASN A 95 -6.34 0.78 -7.41
N PHE A 96 -6.79 0.08 -6.35
CA PHE A 96 -5.90 -0.36 -5.28
C PHE A 96 -5.22 -1.68 -5.62
N TRP A 97 -4.01 -1.85 -5.12
CA TRP A 97 -3.29 -3.09 -5.19
C TRP A 97 -3.56 -3.91 -3.94
N VAL A 98 -3.76 -5.21 -4.10
CA VAL A 98 -4.04 -6.13 -3.00
C VAL A 98 -2.87 -7.07 -2.77
N ASN A 99 -2.68 -7.49 -1.52
CA ASN A 99 -1.55 -8.32 -1.11
C ASN A 99 -1.99 -9.78 -0.99
N ALA A 100 -1.62 -10.62 -1.96
CA ALA A 100 -1.85 -12.06 -1.88
C ALA A 100 -0.66 -12.73 -1.16
N ALA A 101 -0.96 -13.41 -0.06
CA ALA A 101 0.02 -13.98 0.86
C ALA A 101 -0.22 -15.47 1.16
N HIS A 102 -1.34 -16.02 0.72
CA HIS A 102 -1.73 -17.43 0.87
C HIS A 102 -2.41 -17.95 -0.39
N LEU A 103 -2.43 -19.26 -0.56
CA LEU A 103 -3.11 -19.90 -1.69
C LEU A 103 -4.60 -19.54 -1.74
N ASP A 104 -5.26 -19.46 -0.60
CA ASP A 104 -6.67 -19.07 -0.50
C ASP A 104 -6.94 -17.68 -1.08
N ASP A 105 -6.00 -16.74 -0.95
CA ASP A 105 -6.10 -15.41 -1.54
C ASP A 105 -6.13 -15.51 -3.07
N LEU A 106 -5.28 -16.36 -3.66
CA LEU A 106 -5.24 -16.58 -5.11
C LEU A 106 -6.49 -17.31 -5.62
N ILE A 107 -6.99 -18.30 -4.86
CA ILE A 107 -8.25 -19.00 -5.18
C ILE A 107 -9.43 -18.02 -5.18
N LEU A 108 -9.51 -17.14 -4.17
CA LEU A 108 -10.54 -16.10 -4.11
C LEU A 108 -10.44 -15.13 -5.28
N LEU A 109 -9.26 -14.61 -5.58
CA LEU A 109 -9.03 -13.69 -6.69
C LEU A 109 -9.38 -14.32 -8.03
N ARG A 110 -9.03 -15.60 -8.25
CA ARG A 110 -9.40 -16.36 -9.43
C ARG A 110 -10.93 -16.50 -9.54
N LYS A 111 -11.62 -16.87 -8.47
CA LYS A 111 -13.08 -16.97 -8.43
C LYS A 111 -13.75 -15.64 -8.83
N ILE A 112 -13.25 -14.51 -8.31
CA ILE A 112 -13.74 -13.17 -8.65
C ILE A 112 -13.51 -12.89 -10.14
N PHE A 113 -12.30 -13.16 -10.64
CA PHE A 113 -12.01 -12.95 -12.07
C PHE A 113 -12.89 -13.81 -12.98
N GLU A 114 -13.08 -15.09 -12.67
CA GLU A 114 -13.94 -16.00 -13.45
C GLU A 114 -15.42 -15.57 -13.42
N SER A 115 -15.90 -15.00 -12.31
CA SER A 115 -17.31 -14.59 -12.17
C SER A 115 -17.62 -13.19 -12.70
N LYS A 116 -16.67 -12.25 -12.58
CA LYS A 116 -16.88 -10.82 -12.87
C LYS A 116 -16.09 -10.28 -14.06
N GLY A 117 -15.09 -11.01 -14.54
CA GLY A 117 -14.21 -10.60 -15.64
C GLY A 117 -13.16 -9.56 -15.27
N TYR A 118 -13.00 -9.24 -13.98
CA TYR A 118 -11.99 -8.29 -13.50
C TYR A 118 -11.36 -8.72 -12.16
N CYS A 119 -10.19 -8.17 -11.85
CA CYS A 119 -9.47 -8.40 -10.62
C CYS A 119 -8.62 -7.16 -10.28
N PRO A 120 -8.45 -6.79 -9.00
CA PRO A 120 -7.47 -5.77 -8.60
C PRO A 120 -6.05 -6.18 -8.98
N SER A 121 -5.15 -5.22 -9.09
CA SER A 121 -3.71 -5.51 -9.22
C SER A 121 -3.20 -6.25 -7.99
N ILE A 122 -2.40 -7.30 -8.22
CA ILE A 122 -1.96 -8.23 -7.17
C ILE A 122 -0.48 -8.01 -6.89
N HIS A 123 -0.14 -7.90 -5.61
CA HIS A 123 1.22 -7.96 -5.09
C HIS A 123 1.43 -9.29 -4.36
N LEU A 124 2.29 -10.16 -4.90
CA LEU A 124 2.60 -11.44 -4.25
C LEU A 124 3.59 -11.24 -3.10
N LYS A 125 3.22 -11.72 -1.92
CA LYS A 125 4.04 -11.61 -0.73
C LYS A 125 4.66 -12.95 -0.37
N PHE A 126 6.01 -12.99 -0.28
CA PHE A 126 6.77 -14.13 0.23
C PHE A 126 7.26 -13.84 1.65
N ASP A 127 7.22 -14.85 2.51
CA ASP A 127 7.85 -14.78 3.83
C ASP A 127 9.31 -15.16 3.72
N THR A 128 10.18 -14.18 3.96
CA THR A 128 11.64 -14.36 3.92
C THR A 128 12.26 -14.44 5.32
N GLY A 129 11.44 -14.66 6.36
CA GLY A 129 11.94 -14.87 7.73
C GLY A 129 11.21 -14.09 8.83
N MET A 130 10.25 -13.23 8.50
CA MET A 130 9.43 -12.55 9.51
C MET A 130 8.36 -13.49 10.12
N THR A 131 7.99 -14.58 9.44
CA THR A 131 7.07 -15.65 9.87
C THR A 131 5.69 -15.14 10.34
N ARG A 132 5.14 -14.15 9.63
CA ARG A 132 3.84 -13.58 9.96
C ARG A 132 2.80 -13.74 8.85
N LEU A 133 3.18 -13.43 7.63
CA LEU A 133 2.32 -13.44 6.46
C LEU A 133 3.16 -13.55 5.19
N GLY A 134 2.75 -14.39 4.24
CA GLY A 134 3.43 -14.59 2.95
C GLY A 134 3.53 -16.07 2.62
N PHE A 135 3.72 -16.36 1.33
CA PHE A 135 4.04 -17.71 0.88
C PHE A 135 5.39 -18.14 1.47
N ASP A 136 5.49 -19.39 1.92
CA ASP A 136 6.76 -19.93 2.38
C ASP A 136 7.72 -20.06 1.19
N PHE A 137 8.88 -19.43 1.29
CA PHE A 137 9.90 -19.50 0.25
C PHE A 137 10.58 -20.89 0.20
N LYS A 138 10.43 -21.70 1.25
CA LYS A 138 11.05 -23.03 1.37
C LYS A 138 10.17 -24.16 0.82
N GLU A 139 8.87 -23.96 0.72
CA GLU A 139 7.96 -24.94 0.10
C GLU A 139 8.12 -24.89 -1.44
N ARG A 140 9.19 -25.51 -1.90
CA ARG A 140 9.39 -25.87 -3.31
C ARG A 140 8.90 -27.31 -3.48
N ASN A 141 7.62 -27.52 -3.67
CA ASN A 141 7.05 -28.76 -4.20
C ASN A 141 5.97 -28.43 -5.21
#